data_2b283b649e3799f532f9c5ce41ff403c
#
_entry.id   2b283b649e3799f532f9c5ce41ff403c
#
_cell.length_a   1.000
_cell.length_b   1.000
_cell.length_c   1.000
_cell.angle_alpha   90.00
_cell.angle_beta   90.00
_cell.angle_gamma   90.00
#
_symmetry.space_group_name_H-M   'P 1'
#
loop_
_entity.id
_entity.type
_entity.pdbx_description
1 polymer ?
#
loop_
_entity_poly.entity_id
_entity_poly.type
_entity_poly.pdbx_seq_one_letter_code
_entity_poly.pdbx_strand_id
1 'polypeptide(L)'
;MKKSFFKILKFSVVPFAVLCLFSCGGSQVAIEVGETQIERNELIDWSGKRTGIENPDTLTLLQTADEWIQNQALVDFLNEYGVEVEKEEIDRARNQLLASGLNDSDPRLDLYSEWQAFRNIAAQGGPAVQLAYERNKNLLGHELCTSHILTTTRQEAVEVIKLLDSGQSFEDLALTFSTDPGSGSQGGYLGCVPLGAFVPSFERAALGGLKVSKELLDPVGSQFGFHVIRIDKRSPIEPMLFEEQDERIFMSMMHLATLTREIELDPRYGTWDPVIGQIVPVQVSESP
;
A
#
# COMPACT_ATOMS: atom_id res chain seq x y z
N MET A 1 48.90 -31.05 -14.08
CA MET A 1 47.72 -31.43 -13.29
C MET A 1 47.72 -30.64 -12.00
N LYS A 2 46.97 -29.53 -11.93
CA LYS A 2 46.77 -28.72 -10.71
C LYS A 2 45.32 -28.84 -10.35
N LYS A 3 45.00 -29.49 -9.23
CA LYS A 3 43.66 -29.57 -8.65
C LYS A 3 43.38 -28.27 -7.92
N SER A 4 42.38 -27.52 -8.41
CA SER A 4 41.85 -26.36 -7.71
C SER A 4 40.88 -26.84 -6.65
N PHE A 5 41.15 -26.55 -5.38
CA PHE A 5 40.25 -26.79 -4.26
C PHE A 5 39.28 -25.59 -4.15
N PHE A 6 38.03 -25.84 -4.47
CA PHE A 6 36.94 -24.92 -4.14
C PHE A 6 36.67 -25.02 -2.64
N LYS A 7 37.03 -24.01 -1.88
CA LYS A 7 36.62 -23.86 -0.49
C LYS A 7 35.15 -23.38 -0.45
N ILE A 8 34.25 -24.29 -0.11
CA ILE A 8 32.88 -23.93 0.25
C ILE A 8 32.94 -23.22 1.60
N LEU A 9 32.71 -21.93 1.60
CA LEU A 9 32.55 -21.14 2.80
C LEU A 9 31.15 -21.45 3.37
N LYS A 10 31.10 -22.25 4.44
CA LYS A 10 29.86 -22.45 5.20
C LYS A 10 29.60 -21.19 6.00
N PHE A 11 28.61 -20.42 5.59
CA PHE A 11 28.02 -19.40 6.45
C PHE A 11 27.30 -20.11 7.59
N SER A 12 27.85 -19.98 8.77
CA SER A 12 27.20 -20.39 10.02
C SER A 12 26.16 -19.32 10.36
N VAL A 13 24.90 -19.68 10.20
CA VAL A 13 23.80 -18.87 10.74
C VAL A 13 23.89 -18.95 12.26
N VAL A 14 24.41 -17.92 12.89
CA VAL A 14 24.29 -17.72 14.32
C VAL A 14 22.91 -17.12 14.56
N PRO A 15 22.02 -17.78 15.31
CA PRO A 15 20.78 -17.13 15.70
C PRO A 15 21.15 -15.99 16.65
N PHE A 16 20.99 -14.77 16.18
CA PHE A 16 21.05 -13.58 17.02
C PHE A 16 19.79 -13.59 17.89
N ALA A 17 19.92 -14.13 19.10
CA ALA A 17 18.93 -13.95 20.13
C ALA A 17 18.95 -12.45 20.48
N VAL A 18 18.00 -11.69 19.94
CA VAL A 18 17.74 -10.32 20.38
C VAL A 18 17.29 -10.40 21.82
N LEU A 19 18.21 -10.12 22.74
CA LEU A 19 17.86 -9.84 24.13
C LEU A 19 17.10 -8.50 24.11
N CYS A 20 15.78 -8.57 24.18
CA CYS A 20 14.95 -7.42 24.49
C CYS A 20 15.31 -6.93 25.91
N LEU A 21 16.26 -6.03 26.01
CA LEU A 21 16.43 -5.19 27.18
C LEU A 21 15.19 -4.29 27.23
N PHE A 22 14.23 -4.63 28.05
CA PHE A 22 13.14 -3.72 28.45
C PHE A 22 13.74 -2.49 29.14
N SER A 23 14.18 -1.54 28.33
CA SER A 23 14.38 -0.17 28.75
C SER A 23 13.00 0.46 28.91
N CYS A 24 12.72 1.11 30.01
CA CYS A 24 11.50 1.89 30.25
C CYS A 24 11.46 3.20 29.43
N GLY A 25 11.81 3.16 28.17
CA GLY A 25 11.56 4.16 27.13
C GLY A 25 10.92 3.39 26.01
N GLY A 26 9.71 3.77 25.58
CA GLY A 26 9.02 3.10 24.48
C GLY A 26 9.93 3.02 23.25
N SER A 27 9.74 1.99 22.41
CA SER A 27 10.48 1.79 21.17
C SER A 27 10.60 3.11 20.40
N GLN A 28 11.81 3.42 19.91
CA GLN A 28 12.03 4.57 19.04
C GLN A 28 11.61 4.25 17.60
N VAL A 29 11.56 2.98 17.24
CA VAL A 29 11.11 2.50 15.92
C VAL A 29 9.62 2.76 15.79
N ALA A 30 9.24 3.44 14.71
CA ALA A 30 7.86 3.72 14.36
C ALA A 30 7.27 2.64 13.46
N ILE A 31 8.04 2.21 12.46
CA ILE A 31 7.61 1.25 11.44
C ILE A 31 8.82 0.38 11.07
N GLU A 32 8.56 -0.90 10.83
CA GLU A 32 9.52 -1.85 10.26
C GLU A 32 8.85 -2.56 9.08
N VAL A 33 9.57 -2.64 7.96
CA VAL A 33 9.18 -3.39 6.75
C VAL A 33 10.37 -4.26 6.38
N GLY A 34 10.25 -5.57 6.57
CA GLY A 34 11.35 -6.51 6.38
C GLY A 34 12.55 -6.15 7.29
N GLU A 35 13.69 -5.80 6.69
CA GLU A 35 14.89 -5.40 7.43
C GLU A 35 15.04 -3.86 7.57
N THR A 36 14.12 -3.09 7.00
CA THR A 36 14.19 -1.62 6.98
C THR A 36 13.24 -1.03 8.00
N GLN A 37 13.73 -0.07 8.77
CA GLN A 37 12.95 0.61 9.81
C GLN A 37 13.07 2.12 9.70
N ILE A 38 12.04 2.82 10.20
CA ILE A 38 12.05 4.28 10.40
C ILE A 38 11.76 4.60 11.87
N GLU A 39 12.55 5.49 12.45
CA GLU A 39 12.34 5.95 13.82
C GLU A 39 11.21 6.99 13.89
N ARG A 40 10.60 7.12 15.06
CA ARG A 40 9.50 8.05 15.29
C ARG A 40 9.85 9.49 14.96
N ASN A 41 11.00 9.96 15.46
CA ASN A 41 11.40 11.35 15.23
C ASN A 41 11.66 11.61 13.75
N GLU A 42 12.18 10.62 13.04
CA GLU A 42 12.40 10.68 11.59
C GLU A 42 11.07 10.72 10.84
N LEU A 43 10.09 9.87 11.21
CA LEU A 43 8.74 9.90 10.63
C LEU A 43 8.04 11.25 10.84
N ILE A 44 8.16 11.84 12.04
CA ILE A 44 7.59 13.16 12.35
C ILE A 44 8.27 14.25 11.52
N ASP A 45 9.59 14.27 11.47
CA ASP A 45 10.37 15.22 10.69
C ASP A 45 10.06 15.10 9.19
N TRP A 46 9.99 13.87 8.69
CA TRP A 46 9.62 13.60 7.31
C TRP A 46 8.20 14.05 6.98
N SER A 47 7.23 13.76 7.86
CA SER A 47 5.85 14.22 7.71
C SER A 47 5.76 15.75 7.70
N GLY A 48 6.50 16.40 8.58
CA GLY A 48 6.58 17.86 8.63
C GLY A 48 7.14 18.47 7.33
N LYS A 49 8.22 17.92 6.82
CA LYS A 49 8.83 18.35 5.55
C LYS A 49 7.92 18.08 4.35
N ARG A 50 7.18 16.96 4.37
CA ARG A 50 6.24 16.61 3.31
C ARG A 50 5.04 17.54 3.22
N THR A 51 4.49 17.93 4.35
CA THR A 51 3.22 18.67 4.44
C THR A 51 3.39 20.17 4.71
N GLY A 52 4.59 20.59 5.14
CA GLY A 52 4.83 21.95 5.61
C GLY A 52 4.25 22.24 7.02
N ILE A 53 3.81 21.18 7.72
CA ILE A 53 3.22 21.27 9.07
C ILE A 53 4.29 20.92 10.09
N GLU A 54 4.73 21.86 10.91
CA GLU A 54 5.82 21.66 11.89
C GLU A 54 5.49 20.59 12.93
N ASN A 55 4.22 20.49 13.35
CA ASN A 55 3.73 19.47 14.27
C ASN A 55 2.52 18.75 13.62
N PRO A 56 2.77 17.73 12.78
CA PRO A 56 1.70 17.02 12.11
C PRO A 56 0.81 16.29 13.13
N ASP A 57 -0.49 16.33 12.88
CA ASP A 57 -1.45 15.55 13.67
C ASP A 57 -1.35 14.04 13.38
N THR A 58 -2.05 13.25 14.17
CA THR A 58 -2.02 11.79 14.04
C THR A 58 -2.45 11.33 12.65
N LEU A 59 -3.47 11.95 12.06
CA LEU A 59 -3.95 11.55 10.74
C LEU A 59 -2.90 11.81 9.65
N THR A 60 -2.25 12.97 9.70
CA THR A 60 -1.16 13.34 8.79
C THR A 60 0.04 12.39 8.93
N LEU A 61 0.37 12.00 10.17
CA LEU A 61 1.42 11.01 10.44
C LEU A 61 1.05 9.62 9.87
N LEU A 62 -0.18 9.17 10.04
CA LEU A 62 -0.64 7.89 9.51
C LEU A 62 -0.61 7.86 7.98
N GLN A 63 -1.02 8.94 7.30
CA GLN A 63 -0.91 9.04 5.85
C GLN A 63 0.55 8.98 5.36
N THR A 64 1.45 9.63 6.12
CA THR A 64 2.87 9.58 5.82
C THR A 64 3.46 8.19 6.05
N ALA A 65 3.03 7.52 7.11
CA ALA A 65 3.41 6.15 7.43
C ALA A 65 2.94 5.17 6.35
N ASP A 66 1.69 5.28 5.89
CA ASP A 66 1.17 4.46 4.79
C ASP A 66 1.98 4.63 3.50
N GLU A 67 2.34 5.86 3.14
CA GLU A 67 3.18 6.13 1.97
C GLU A 67 4.56 5.48 2.11
N TRP A 68 5.19 5.60 3.29
CA TRP A 68 6.48 5.00 3.57
C TRP A 68 6.41 3.47 3.47
N ILE A 69 5.43 2.85 4.12
CA ILE A 69 5.23 1.40 4.11
C ILE A 69 5.06 0.88 2.69
N GLN A 70 4.19 1.49 1.90
CA GLN A 70 3.88 1.02 0.54
C GLN A 70 5.11 1.06 -0.37
N ASN A 71 5.86 2.15 -0.33
CA ASN A 71 7.06 2.27 -1.15
C ASN A 71 8.19 1.35 -0.66
N GLN A 72 8.39 1.27 0.66
CA GLN A 72 9.43 0.40 1.21
C GLN A 72 9.12 -1.09 0.99
N ALA A 73 7.84 -1.48 1.09
CA ALA A 73 7.41 -2.83 0.77
C ALA A 73 7.70 -3.19 -0.70
N LEU A 74 7.48 -2.25 -1.63
CA LEU A 74 7.81 -2.48 -3.04
C LEU A 74 9.32 -2.65 -3.24
N VAL A 75 10.15 -1.82 -2.62
CA VAL A 75 11.61 -1.92 -2.68
C VAL A 75 12.06 -3.28 -2.16
N ASP A 76 11.64 -3.65 -0.95
CA ASP A 76 12.02 -4.91 -0.32
C ASP A 76 11.53 -6.13 -1.13
N PHE A 77 10.30 -6.08 -1.64
CA PHE A 77 9.74 -7.12 -2.49
C PHE A 77 10.53 -7.32 -3.77
N LEU A 78 10.87 -6.26 -4.49
CA LEU A 78 11.58 -6.37 -5.75
C LEU A 78 13.06 -6.76 -5.56
N ASN A 79 13.70 -6.30 -4.48
CA ASN A 79 15.05 -6.72 -4.12
C ASN A 79 15.15 -8.22 -3.86
N GLU A 80 14.14 -8.84 -3.23
CA GLU A 80 14.09 -10.30 -3.01
C GLU A 80 14.16 -11.08 -4.34
N TYR A 81 13.62 -10.50 -5.42
CA TYR A 81 13.66 -11.10 -6.76
C TYR A 81 14.83 -10.62 -7.62
N GLY A 82 15.80 -9.94 -7.01
CA GLY A 82 17.04 -9.54 -7.67
C GLY A 82 16.91 -8.30 -8.57
N VAL A 83 15.94 -7.45 -8.31
CA VAL A 83 15.90 -6.12 -8.91
C VAL A 83 16.98 -5.27 -8.25
N GLU A 84 17.97 -4.85 -9.02
CA GLU A 84 18.98 -3.90 -8.62
C GLU A 84 18.73 -2.60 -9.40
N VAL A 85 18.77 -1.47 -8.70
CA VAL A 85 18.57 -0.15 -9.31
C VAL A 85 19.92 0.49 -9.57
N GLU A 86 20.25 0.65 -10.84
CA GLU A 86 21.48 1.30 -11.25
C GLU A 86 21.40 2.82 -11.01
N LYS A 87 22.58 3.44 -10.84
CA LYS A 87 22.67 4.89 -10.59
C LYS A 87 21.96 5.72 -11.65
N GLU A 88 22.05 5.30 -12.90
CA GLU A 88 21.43 5.97 -14.05
C GLU A 88 19.88 5.98 -13.96
N GLU A 89 19.30 4.99 -13.31
CA GLU A 89 17.86 4.90 -13.08
C GLU A 89 17.42 5.82 -11.96
N ILE A 90 18.21 5.89 -10.87
CA ILE A 90 18.00 6.84 -9.79
C ILE A 90 18.12 8.28 -10.31
N ASP A 91 19.14 8.57 -11.13
CA ASP A 91 19.35 9.90 -11.72
C ASP A 91 18.18 10.29 -12.65
N ARG A 92 17.64 9.35 -13.42
CA ARG A 92 16.42 9.58 -14.24
C ARG A 92 15.20 9.87 -13.37
N ALA A 93 14.99 9.07 -12.33
CA ALA A 93 13.88 9.24 -11.39
C ALA A 93 13.97 10.60 -10.67
N ARG A 94 15.18 11.00 -10.24
CA ARG A 94 15.46 12.31 -9.67
C ARG A 94 15.06 13.43 -10.62
N ASN A 95 15.44 13.35 -11.89
CA ASN A 95 15.08 14.35 -12.89
C ASN A 95 13.57 14.43 -13.13
N GLN A 96 12.85 13.29 -13.07
CA GLN A 96 11.39 13.27 -13.15
C GLN A 96 10.75 14.00 -11.97
N LEU A 97 11.24 13.76 -10.74
CA LEU A 97 10.75 14.42 -9.54
C LEU A 97 11.01 15.94 -9.55
N LEU A 98 12.18 16.36 -9.98
CA LEU A 98 12.52 17.77 -10.15
C LEU A 98 11.62 18.43 -11.22
N ALA A 99 11.37 17.75 -12.33
CA ALA A 99 10.48 18.24 -13.38
C ALA A 99 9.01 18.33 -12.92
N SER A 100 8.59 17.50 -11.96
CA SER A 100 7.27 17.56 -11.33
C SER A 100 7.13 18.65 -10.25
N GLY A 101 8.22 19.38 -9.96
CA GLY A 101 8.22 20.51 -9.05
C GLY A 101 8.84 20.26 -7.67
N LEU A 102 9.42 19.07 -7.43
CA LEU A 102 10.18 18.85 -6.20
C LEU A 102 11.46 19.70 -6.21
N ASN A 103 11.82 20.27 -5.06
CA ASN A 103 13.00 21.14 -4.96
C ASN A 103 14.29 20.29 -4.87
N ASP A 104 15.36 20.72 -5.57
CA ASP A 104 16.65 20.03 -5.52
C ASP A 104 17.30 20.02 -4.12
N SER A 105 16.94 20.99 -3.27
CA SER A 105 17.35 21.03 -1.87
C SER A 105 16.42 20.27 -0.90
N ASP A 106 15.39 19.56 -1.42
CA ASP A 106 14.49 18.77 -0.59
C ASP A 106 15.25 17.57 0.02
N PRO A 107 15.33 17.47 1.36
CA PRO A 107 16.05 16.39 2.02
C PRO A 107 15.49 14.99 1.76
N ARG A 108 14.28 14.90 1.19
CA ARG A 108 13.62 13.63 0.83
C ARG A 108 13.97 13.20 -0.59
N LEU A 109 14.59 14.07 -1.39
CA LEU A 109 14.77 13.85 -2.82
C LEU A 109 15.54 12.57 -3.13
N ASP A 110 16.52 12.20 -2.33
CA ASP A 110 17.31 10.98 -2.56
C ASP A 110 16.44 9.74 -2.32
N LEU A 111 15.69 9.67 -1.21
CA LEU A 111 14.77 8.57 -0.91
C LEU A 111 13.64 8.47 -1.95
N TYR A 112 13.04 9.58 -2.31
CA TYR A 112 12.00 9.61 -3.33
C TYR A 112 12.53 9.22 -4.71
N SER A 113 13.79 9.54 -5.03
CA SER A 113 14.42 9.15 -6.28
C SER A 113 14.61 7.63 -6.36
N GLU A 114 15.02 7.01 -5.26
CA GLU A 114 15.13 5.56 -5.16
C GLU A 114 13.74 4.89 -5.30
N TRP A 115 12.76 5.32 -4.53
CA TRP A 115 11.39 4.79 -4.64
C TRP A 115 10.81 4.95 -6.04
N GLN A 116 11.01 6.13 -6.66
CA GLN A 116 10.52 6.38 -8.02
C GLN A 116 11.24 5.48 -9.04
N ALA A 117 12.51 5.18 -8.85
CA ALA A 117 13.24 4.25 -9.71
C ALA A 117 12.66 2.83 -9.60
N PHE A 118 12.41 2.32 -8.40
CA PHE A 118 11.73 1.03 -8.21
C PHE A 118 10.31 1.01 -8.80
N ARG A 119 9.55 2.08 -8.63
CA ARG A 119 8.21 2.23 -9.26
C ARG A 119 8.27 2.19 -10.78
N ASN A 120 9.27 2.87 -11.37
CA ASN A 120 9.49 2.86 -12.80
C ASN A 120 9.84 1.44 -13.31
N ILE A 121 10.72 0.72 -12.60
CA ILE A 121 11.08 -0.66 -12.92
C ILE A 121 9.84 -1.57 -12.80
N ALA A 122 9.08 -1.44 -11.74
CA ALA A 122 7.84 -2.21 -11.55
C ALA A 122 6.84 -1.96 -12.70
N ALA A 123 6.72 -0.71 -13.15
CA ALA A 123 5.81 -0.33 -14.23
C ALA A 123 6.30 -0.79 -15.62
N GLN A 124 7.62 -0.78 -15.84
CA GLN A 124 8.22 -1.23 -17.11
C GLN A 124 8.23 -2.74 -17.26
N GLY A 125 8.18 -3.48 -16.15
CA GLY A 125 8.35 -4.92 -16.15
C GLY A 125 9.82 -5.33 -16.35
N GLY A 126 10.02 -6.52 -16.86
CA GLY A 126 11.35 -7.10 -17.08
C GLY A 126 11.51 -8.45 -16.38
N PRO A 127 12.62 -9.17 -16.58
CA PRO A 127 12.73 -10.57 -16.13
C PRO A 127 12.58 -10.76 -14.62
N ALA A 128 13.10 -9.85 -13.81
CA ALA A 128 13.00 -9.94 -12.35
C ALA A 128 11.58 -9.60 -11.86
N VAL A 129 10.94 -8.59 -12.44
CA VAL A 129 9.53 -8.24 -12.17
C VAL A 129 8.61 -9.37 -12.60
N GLN A 130 8.85 -9.96 -13.77
CA GLN A 130 8.12 -11.14 -14.24
C GLN A 130 8.27 -12.32 -13.27
N LEU A 131 9.50 -12.60 -12.81
CA LEU A 131 9.74 -13.66 -11.84
C LEU A 131 8.99 -13.41 -10.52
N ALA A 132 9.01 -12.18 -10.01
CA ALA A 132 8.28 -11.79 -8.81
C ALA A 132 6.77 -11.99 -8.99
N TYR A 133 6.23 -11.57 -10.12
CA TYR A 133 4.83 -11.78 -10.48
C TYR A 133 4.47 -13.26 -10.53
N GLU A 134 5.16 -14.05 -11.35
CA GLU A 134 4.88 -15.46 -11.57
C GLU A 134 4.93 -16.30 -10.28
N ARG A 135 5.80 -15.93 -9.35
CA ARG A 135 5.90 -16.62 -8.05
C ARG A 135 4.72 -16.31 -7.12
N ASN A 136 4.09 -15.16 -7.25
CA ASN A 136 3.10 -14.66 -6.30
C ASN A 136 1.70 -14.45 -6.91
N LYS A 137 1.54 -14.53 -8.22
CA LYS A 137 0.29 -14.19 -8.92
C LYS A 137 -0.96 -14.92 -8.40
N ASN A 138 -0.82 -16.11 -7.83
CA ASN A 138 -1.94 -16.84 -7.25
C ASN A 138 -2.61 -16.09 -6.09
N LEU A 139 -1.91 -15.16 -5.45
CA LEU A 139 -2.52 -14.26 -4.46
C LEU A 139 -3.52 -13.29 -5.10
N LEU A 140 -3.38 -13.03 -6.40
CA LEU A 140 -4.25 -12.17 -7.19
C LEU A 140 -5.35 -12.94 -7.95
N GLY A 141 -5.41 -14.25 -7.82
CA GLY A 141 -6.31 -15.13 -8.55
C GLY A 141 -7.79 -15.00 -8.17
N HIS A 142 -8.33 -13.77 -8.18
CA HIS A 142 -9.74 -13.49 -7.88
C HIS A 142 -10.25 -12.36 -8.75
N GLU A 143 -11.53 -12.44 -9.09
CA GLU A 143 -12.32 -11.36 -9.69
C GLU A 143 -13.21 -10.74 -8.61
N LEU A 144 -13.21 -9.43 -8.53
CA LEU A 144 -14.08 -8.66 -7.66
C LEU A 144 -15.12 -7.92 -8.49
N CYS A 145 -16.39 -8.15 -8.18
CA CYS A 145 -17.49 -7.31 -8.63
C CYS A 145 -17.85 -6.38 -7.48
N THR A 146 -17.72 -5.07 -7.72
CA THR A 146 -17.92 -4.08 -6.66
C THR A 146 -18.74 -2.90 -7.15
N SER A 147 -19.37 -2.23 -6.20
CA SER A 147 -19.95 -0.90 -6.37
C SER A 147 -19.32 0.05 -5.38
N HIS A 148 -19.17 1.34 -5.72
CA HIS A 148 -18.70 2.33 -4.78
C HIS A 148 -19.42 3.67 -4.87
N ILE A 149 -19.35 4.41 -3.77
CA ILE A 149 -19.73 5.83 -3.70
C ILE A 149 -18.46 6.58 -3.30
N LEU A 150 -17.95 7.43 -4.18
CA LEU A 150 -16.77 8.24 -3.92
C LEU A 150 -17.20 9.59 -3.34
N THR A 151 -16.64 9.97 -2.21
CA THR A 151 -16.89 11.26 -1.56
C THR A 151 -15.59 12.04 -1.36
N THR A 152 -15.69 13.35 -1.21
CA THR A 152 -14.53 14.20 -0.99
C THR A 152 -13.98 14.06 0.42
N THR A 153 -14.86 13.86 1.40
CA THR A 153 -14.48 13.79 2.81
C THR A 153 -14.94 12.49 3.47
N ARG A 154 -14.20 12.05 4.49
CA ARG A 154 -14.59 10.89 5.31
C ARG A 154 -15.94 11.11 6.00
N GLN A 155 -16.26 12.34 6.37
CA GLN A 155 -17.52 12.66 7.03
C GLN A 155 -18.72 12.42 6.10
N GLU A 156 -18.62 12.81 4.84
CA GLU A 156 -19.65 12.52 3.82
C GLU A 156 -19.80 11.00 3.63
N ALA A 157 -18.69 10.25 3.56
CA ALA A 157 -18.75 8.81 3.43
C ALA A 157 -19.44 8.13 4.64
N VAL A 158 -19.15 8.59 5.85
CA VAL A 158 -19.83 8.12 7.07
C VAL A 158 -21.32 8.44 7.04
N GLU A 159 -21.72 9.60 6.53
CA GLU A 159 -23.13 9.97 6.37
C GLU A 159 -23.83 9.04 5.35
N VAL A 160 -23.19 8.76 4.23
CA VAL A 160 -23.69 7.80 3.24
C VAL A 160 -23.93 6.43 3.89
N ILE A 161 -22.98 5.92 4.71
CA ILE A 161 -23.16 4.64 5.42
C ILE A 161 -24.38 4.67 6.33
N LYS A 162 -24.59 5.76 7.09
CA LYS A 162 -25.79 5.89 7.95
C LYS A 162 -27.09 5.87 7.15
N LEU A 163 -27.11 6.49 5.97
CA LEU A 163 -28.26 6.47 5.08
C LEU A 163 -28.53 5.06 4.54
N LEU A 164 -27.46 4.32 4.17
CA LEU A 164 -27.56 2.91 3.79
C LEU A 164 -28.09 2.05 4.94
N ASP A 165 -27.59 2.24 6.16
CA ASP A 165 -28.06 1.53 7.36
C ASP A 165 -29.55 1.87 7.67
N SER A 166 -30.03 3.02 7.27
CA SER A 166 -31.44 3.41 7.37
C SER A 166 -32.35 2.81 6.30
N GLY A 167 -31.76 2.07 5.34
CA GLY A 167 -32.46 1.34 4.30
C GLY A 167 -32.60 2.09 2.97
N GLN A 168 -31.86 3.19 2.76
CA GLN A 168 -31.81 3.83 1.45
C GLN A 168 -31.02 2.98 0.45
N SER A 169 -31.36 3.07 -0.84
CA SER A 169 -30.70 2.28 -1.87
C SER A 169 -29.28 2.79 -2.15
N PHE A 170 -28.35 1.87 -2.37
CA PHE A 170 -26.98 2.20 -2.70
C PHE A 170 -26.90 3.00 -4.01
N GLU A 171 -27.72 2.61 -4.99
CA GLU A 171 -27.77 3.21 -6.31
C GLU A 171 -28.26 4.66 -6.25
N ASP A 172 -29.30 4.95 -5.47
CA ASP A 172 -29.82 6.32 -5.30
C ASP A 172 -28.83 7.22 -4.57
N LEU A 173 -28.14 6.66 -3.57
CA LEU A 173 -27.08 7.39 -2.86
C LEU A 173 -25.85 7.61 -3.74
N ALA A 174 -25.50 6.67 -4.61
CA ALA A 174 -24.44 6.86 -5.58
C ALA A 174 -24.75 8.01 -6.56
N LEU A 175 -25.98 8.06 -7.07
CA LEU A 175 -26.45 9.16 -7.92
C LEU A 175 -26.40 10.53 -7.23
N THR A 176 -26.61 10.54 -5.91
CA THR A 176 -26.72 11.78 -5.14
C THR A 176 -25.37 12.29 -4.61
N PHE A 177 -24.53 11.37 -4.11
CA PHE A 177 -23.33 11.70 -3.34
C PHE A 177 -22.03 11.38 -4.04
N SER A 178 -22.02 10.47 -5.05
CA SER A 178 -20.76 10.07 -5.66
C SER A 178 -20.19 11.18 -6.53
N THR A 179 -18.92 11.49 -6.27
CA THR A 179 -18.10 12.39 -7.10
C THR A 179 -17.38 11.67 -8.23
N ASP A 180 -17.54 10.33 -8.34
CA ASP A 180 -16.97 9.58 -9.44
C ASP A 180 -17.73 9.83 -10.75
N PRO A 181 -17.10 10.46 -11.77
CA PRO A 181 -17.75 10.75 -13.02
C PRO A 181 -18.05 9.51 -13.86
N GLY A 182 -17.35 8.39 -13.59
CA GLY A 182 -17.49 7.15 -14.34
C GLY A 182 -18.68 6.31 -13.89
N SER A 183 -18.82 6.06 -12.61
CA SER A 183 -19.81 5.14 -12.06
C SER A 183 -20.93 5.82 -11.29
N GLY A 184 -20.73 7.03 -10.77
CA GLY A 184 -21.73 7.71 -9.92
C GLY A 184 -23.10 7.82 -10.58
N SER A 185 -23.16 8.22 -11.85
CA SER A 185 -24.41 8.31 -12.62
C SER A 185 -25.02 6.96 -13.01
N GLN A 186 -24.32 5.87 -12.74
CA GLN A 186 -24.77 4.47 -13.03
C GLN A 186 -25.00 3.67 -11.75
N GLY A 187 -25.28 4.36 -10.63
CA GLY A 187 -25.53 3.71 -9.35
C GLY A 187 -24.27 3.18 -8.65
N GLY A 188 -23.10 3.62 -9.06
CA GLY A 188 -21.83 3.28 -8.44
C GLY A 188 -21.20 1.96 -8.87
N TYR A 189 -21.79 1.21 -9.80
CA TYR A 189 -21.26 -0.09 -10.22
C TYR A 189 -19.98 0.03 -11.03
N LEU A 190 -18.93 -0.69 -10.60
CA LEU A 190 -17.59 -0.67 -11.22
C LEU A 190 -17.32 -1.86 -12.13
N GLY A 191 -18.25 -2.80 -12.20
CA GLY A 191 -18.06 -4.04 -12.94
C GLY A 191 -17.37 -5.13 -12.13
N CYS A 192 -17.03 -6.22 -12.84
CA CYS A 192 -16.25 -7.33 -12.31
C CYS A 192 -14.87 -7.28 -12.96
N VAL A 193 -13.82 -7.17 -12.16
CA VAL A 193 -12.44 -7.02 -12.65
C VAL A 193 -11.49 -7.93 -11.86
N PRO A 194 -10.41 -8.41 -12.50
CA PRO A 194 -9.34 -9.11 -11.80
C PRO A 194 -8.69 -8.21 -10.73
N LEU A 195 -8.09 -8.83 -9.72
CA LEU A 195 -7.24 -8.10 -8.76
C LEU A 195 -6.08 -7.45 -9.51
N GLY A 196 -5.67 -6.27 -9.06
CA GLY A 196 -4.69 -5.41 -9.72
C GLY A 196 -5.33 -4.31 -10.60
N ALA A 197 -6.66 -4.30 -10.75
CA ALA A 197 -7.36 -3.30 -11.56
C ALA A 197 -7.69 -2.01 -10.77
N PHE A 198 -7.92 -2.12 -9.48
CA PHE A 198 -8.19 -0.97 -8.62
C PHE A 198 -6.93 -0.50 -7.87
N VAL A 199 -7.02 0.67 -7.24
CA VAL A 199 -5.96 1.14 -6.34
C VAL A 199 -5.82 0.18 -5.15
N PRO A 200 -4.58 -0.06 -4.65
CA PRO A 200 -4.33 -1.10 -3.64
C PRO A 200 -5.19 -0.99 -2.39
N SER A 201 -5.42 0.22 -1.86
CA SER A 201 -6.27 0.43 -0.69
C SER A 201 -7.71 -0.05 -0.90
N PHE A 202 -8.28 0.20 -2.07
CA PHE A 202 -9.62 -0.24 -2.43
C PHE A 202 -9.70 -1.78 -2.51
N GLU A 203 -8.81 -2.41 -3.27
CA GLU A 203 -8.84 -3.86 -3.48
C GLU A 203 -8.59 -4.63 -2.19
N ARG A 204 -7.65 -4.19 -1.37
CA ARG A 204 -7.38 -4.84 -0.09
C ARG A 204 -8.54 -4.72 0.88
N ALA A 205 -9.20 -3.56 0.93
CA ALA A 205 -10.41 -3.41 1.72
C ALA A 205 -11.50 -4.37 1.25
N ALA A 206 -11.72 -4.48 -0.06
CA ALA A 206 -12.68 -5.41 -0.64
C ALA A 206 -12.35 -6.87 -0.32
N LEU A 207 -11.06 -7.27 -0.37
CA LEU A 207 -10.61 -8.59 0.04
C LEU A 207 -10.82 -8.85 1.54
N GLY A 208 -10.56 -7.85 2.39
CA GLY A 208 -10.76 -7.92 3.84
C GLY A 208 -12.22 -8.05 4.23
N GLY A 209 -13.08 -7.29 3.61
CA GLY A 209 -14.52 -7.34 3.84
C GLY A 209 -15.08 -8.74 3.65
N LEU A 210 -14.61 -9.48 2.67
CA LEU A 210 -15.03 -10.86 2.41
C LEU A 210 -14.61 -11.85 3.49
N LYS A 211 -13.48 -11.63 4.16
CA LYS A 211 -13.06 -12.50 5.28
C LYS A 211 -13.99 -12.41 6.48
N VAL A 212 -14.62 -11.26 6.68
CA VAL A 212 -15.55 -11.02 7.79
C VAL A 212 -17.02 -11.07 7.34
N SER A 213 -17.29 -11.53 6.13
CA SER A 213 -18.64 -11.59 5.52
C SER A 213 -19.36 -10.24 5.53
N LYS A 214 -18.62 -9.18 5.30
CA LYS A 214 -19.11 -7.80 5.31
C LYS A 214 -19.28 -7.34 3.86
N GLU A 215 -20.51 -7.11 3.44
CA GLU A 215 -20.81 -6.65 2.08
C GLU A 215 -20.53 -5.15 1.92
N LEU A 216 -20.85 -4.35 2.94
CA LEU A 216 -20.59 -2.92 3.01
C LEU A 216 -19.38 -2.66 3.90
N LEU A 217 -18.41 -1.90 3.40
CA LEU A 217 -17.16 -1.60 4.12
C LEU A 217 -17.20 -0.22 4.77
N ASP A 218 -16.40 -0.05 5.83
CA ASP A 218 -16.10 1.28 6.38
C ASP A 218 -15.41 2.14 5.32
N PRO A 219 -15.48 3.49 5.42
CA PRO A 219 -14.90 4.38 4.42
C PRO A 219 -13.40 4.13 4.21
N VAL A 220 -13.01 3.88 2.97
CA VAL A 220 -11.64 3.60 2.56
C VAL A 220 -11.04 4.82 1.88
N GLY A 221 -9.95 5.35 2.42
CA GLY A 221 -9.24 6.48 1.82
C GLY A 221 -8.38 6.07 0.63
N SER A 222 -8.31 6.93 -0.39
CA SER A 222 -7.38 6.83 -1.51
C SER A 222 -6.97 8.23 -1.98
N GLN A 223 -6.13 8.30 -3.00
CA GLN A 223 -5.78 9.57 -3.65
C GLN A 223 -6.97 10.30 -4.31
N PHE A 224 -8.07 9.61 -4.54
CA PHE A 224 -9.28 10.16 -5.16
C PHE A 224 -10.30 10.68 -4.14
N GLY A 225 -10.19 10.32 -2.87
CA GLY A 225 -11.13 10.63 -1.81
C GLY A 225 -11.45 9.43 -0.93
N PHE A 226 -12.69 9.36 -0.44
CA PHE A 226 -13.15 8.30 0.44
C PHE A 226 -14.22 7.47 -0.27
N HIS A 227 -13.99 6.16 -0.33
CA HIS A 227 -14.87 5.19 -0.96
C HIS A 227 -15.76 4.51 0.08
N VAL A 228 -17.04 4.49 -0.16
CA VAL A 228 -17.99 3.55 0.46
C VAL A 228 -18.13 2.41 -0.51
N ILE A 229 -17.62 1.23 -0.15
CA ILE A 229 -17.48 0.09 -1.06
C ILE A 229 -18.52 -0.98 -0.69
N ARG A 230 -19.29 -1.43 -1.68
CA ARG A 230 -20.12 -2.63 -1.59
C ARG A 230 -19.50 -3.75 -2.40
N ILE A 231 -19.34 -4.91 -1.79
CA ILE A 231 -18.86 -6.11 -2.47
C ILE A 231 -20.09 -6.84 -3.02
N ASP A 232 -20.25 -6.83 -4.34
CA ASP A 232 -21.37 -7.49 -5.00
C ASP A 232 -21.10 -8.98 -5.22
N LYS A 233 -19.85 -9.33 -5.59
CA LYS A 233 -19.43 -10.71 -5.80
C LYS A 233 -17.91 -10.85 -5.76
N ARG A 234 -17.43 -12.02 -5.36
CA ARG A 234 -16.06 -12.48 -5.54
C ARG A 234 -16.07 -13.87 -6.17
N SER A 235 -15.26 -14.05 -7.17
CA SER A 235 -15.06 -15.34 -7.85
C SER A 235 -13.59 -15.67 -7.94
N PRO A 236 -13.14 -16.91 -7.66
CA PRO A 236 -11.82 -17.35 -8.04
C PRO A 236 -11.73 -17.38 -9.56
N ILE A 237 -10.62 -16.90 -10.08
CA ILE A 237 -10.26 -16.93 -11.50
C ILE A 237 -8.80 -17.31 -11.66
N GLU A 238 -8.41 -17.76 -12.84
CA GLU A 238 -6.99 -17.90 -13.15
C GLU A 238 -6.34 -16.51 -13.13
N PRO A 239 -5.17 -16.37 -12.45
CA PRO A 239 -4.44 -15.12 -12.48
C PRO A 239 -4.08 -14.74 -13.91
N MET A 240 -4.14 -13.44 -14.19
CA MET A 240 -3.75 -12.89 -15.47
C MET A 240 -2.33 -13.31 -15.84
N LEU A 241 -2.04 -13.55 -17.10
CA LEU A 241 -0.67 -13.79 -17.56
C LEU A 241 0.15 -12.50 -17.44
N PHE A 242 1.45 -12.63 -17.21
CA PHE A 242 2.32 -11.45 -17.09
C PHE A 242 2.26 -10.58 -18.35
N GLU A 243 2.23 -11.21 -19.52
CA GLU A 243 2.17 -10.55 -20.81
C GLU A 243 0.85 -9.79 -21.07
N GLU A 244 -0.19 -10.09 -20.28
CA GLU A 244 -1.50 -9.44 -20.35
C GLU A 244 -1.66 -8.32 -19.32
N GLN A 245 -0.68 -8.11 -18.44
CA GLN A 245 -0.76 -7.11 -17.38
C GLN A 245 -0.75 -5.68 -17.92
N ASP A 246 -0.05 -5.40 -19.01
CA ASP A 246 0.08 -4.06 -19.58
C ASP A 246 0.40 -3.00 -18.49
N GLU A 247 -0.36 -1.92 -18.46
CA GLU A 247 -0.21 -0.85 -17.46
C GLU A 247 -0.57 -1.27 -16.02
N ARG A 248 -1.22 -2.42 -15.84
CA ARG A 248 -1.65 -2.94 -14.53
C ARG A 248 -0.51 -3.57 -13.73
N ILE A 249 0.60 -3.92 -14.37
CA ILE A 249 1.71 -4.61 -13.71
C ILE A 249 2.22 -3.84 -12.48
N PHE A 250 2.30 -2.52 -12.55
CA PHE A 250 2.68 -1.70 -11.41
C PHE A 250 1.76 -1.91 -10.21
N MET A 251 0.44 -1.88 -10.43
CA MET A 251 -0.55 -2.08 -9.37
C MET A 251 -0.48 -3.49 -8.80
N SER A 252 -0.28 -4.49 -9.66
CA SER A 252 -0.07 -5.87 -9.23
C SER A 252 1.17 -6.01 -8.36
N MET A 253 2.29 -5.37 -8.72
CA MET A 253 3.50 -5.39 -7.91
C MET A 253 3.30 -4.71 -6.55
N MET A 254 2.67 -3.54 -6.51
CA MET A 254 2.33 -2.85 -5.26
C MET A 254 1.48 -3.73 -4.34
N HIS A 255 0.48 -4.40 -4.91
CA HIS A 255 -0.39 -5.33 -4.19
C HIS A 255 0.38 -6.50 -3.60
N LEU A 256 1.15 -7.19 -4.44
CA LEU A 256 1.94 -8.34 -4.03
C LEU A 256 2.97 -7.95 -2.96
N ALA A 257 3.62 -6.80 -3.11
CA ALA A 257 4.58 -6.30 -2.14
C ALA A 257 3.95 -6.17 -0.73
N THR A 258 2.83 -5.49 -0.63
CA THR A 258 2.18 -5.27 0.67
C THR A 258 1.47 -6.50 1.23
N LEU A 259 1.09 -7.48 0.39
CA LEU A 259 0.51 -8.75 0.85
C LEU A 259 1.57 -9.72 1.37
N THR A 260 2.80 -9.64 0.88
CA THR A 260 3.86 -10.62 1.16
C THR A 260 4.89 -10.15 2.17
N ARG A 261 4.98 -8.84 2.46
CA ARG A 261 5.95 -8.30 3.42
C ARG A 261 5.44 -8.39 4.86
N GLU A 262 6.36 -8.68 5.77
CA GLU A 262 6.15 -8.51 7.20
C GLU A 262 6.27 -7.02 7.54
N ILE A 263 5.25 -6.47 8.16
CA ILE A 263 5.17 -5.05 8.50
C ILE A 263 4.80 -4.94 9.97
N GLU A 264 5.72 -4.37 10.75
CA GLU A 264 5.51 -4.07 12.16
C GLU A 264 5.35 -2.57 12.37
N LEU A 265 4.44 -2.19 13.25
CA LEU A 265 4.10 -0.81 13.54
C LEU A 265 4.11 -0.58 15.06
N ASP A 266 4.64 0.57 15.49
CA ASP A 266 4.49 1.00 16.88
C ASP A 266 3.00 1.05 17.24
N PRO A 267 2.56 0.32 18.28
CA PRO A 267 1.13 0.20 18.63
C PRO A 267 0.42 1.52 18.89
N ARG A 268 1.16 2.61 19.11
CA ARG A 268 0.59 3.96 19.28
C ARG A 268 -0.01 4.52 17.99
N TYR A 269 0.44 4.05 16.83
CA TYR A 269 -0.10 4.44 15.53
C TYR A 269 -1.28 3.56 15.12
N GLY A 270 -1.38 2.37 15.67
CA GLY A 270 -2.39 1.37 15.31
C GLY A 270 -1.79 0.02 15.00
N THR A 271 -2.44 -0.71 14.13
CA THR A 271 -1.97 -2.00 13.61
C THR A 271 -1.99 -1.98 12.10
N TRP A 272 -0.98 -2.59 11.48
CA TRP A 272 -1.01 -2.83 10.04
C TRP A 272 -2.01 -3.94 9.73
N ASP A 273 -2.96 -3.66 8.86
CA ASP A 273 -3.83 -4.69 8.31
C ASP A 273 -3.35 -5.04 6.90
N PRO A 274 -2.72 -6.21 6.70
CA PRO A 274 -2.17 -6.61 5.39
C PRO A 274 -3.26 -6.85 4.35
N VAL A 275 -4.50 -6.99 4.77
CA VAL A 275 -5.63 -7.25 3.87
C VAL A 275 -6.18 -5.94 3.31
N ILE A 276 -6.38 -4.93 4.16
CA ILE A 276 -6.79 -3.60 3.70
C ILE A 276 -5.58 -2.75 3.29
N GLY A 277 -4.35 -3.21 3.61
CA GLY A 277 -3.09 -2.55 3.27
C GLY A 277 -2.99 -1.12 3.79
N GLN A 278 -3.49 -0.91 4.98
CA GLN A 278 -3.51 0.37 5.66
C GLN A 278 -3.27 0.18 7.15
N ILE A 279 -2.85 1.26 7.78
CA ILE A 279 -2.82 1.31 9.24
C ILE A 279 -4.25 1.46 9.76
N VAL A 280 -4.68 0.53 10.61
CA VAL A 280 -5.92 0.66 11.39
C VAL A 280 -5.57 1.42 12.67
N PRO A 281 -6.02 2.68 12.81
CA PRO A 281 -5.70 3.50 13.98
C PRO A 281 -6.22 2.88 15.27
N VAL A 282 -5.53 3.17 16.38
CA VAL A 282 -6.07 2.86 17.71
C VAL A 282 -7.40 3.60 17.87
N GLN A 283 -8.47 2.86 18.10
CA GLN A 283 -9.73 3.49 18.49
C GLN A 283 -9.57 4.04 19.91
N VAL A 284 -9.41 5.36 20.00
CA VAL A 284 -9.54 6.03 21.30
C VAL A 284 -11.01 5.93 21.66
N SER A 285 -11.36 5.02 22.58
CA SER A 285 -12.68 5.01 23.18
C SER A 285 -12.87 6.39 23.84
N GLU A 286 -13.72 7.22 23.27
CA GLU A 286 -14.24 8.36 24.00
C GLU A 286 -14.90 7.78 25.23
N SER A 287 -14.27 7.93 26.38
CA SER A 287 -14.90 7.61 27.66
C SER A 287 -16.13 8.51 27.82
N PRO A 288 -17.25 7.96 28.24
CA PRO A 288 -18.50 8.68 28.36
C PRO A 288 -18.42 9.84 29.38
#